data_60e0d57a352ed5c1547a8112a032fceb
#
_entry.id   60e0d57a352ed5c1547a8112a032fceb
#
_cell.length_a   1.000
_cell.length_b   1.000
_cell.length_c   1.000
_cell.angle_alpha   90.00
_cell.angle_beta   90.00
_cell.angle_gamma   90.00
#
_symmetry.space_group_name_H-M   'P 1'
#
loop_
_entity.id
_entity.type
_entity.pdbx_description
1 polymer ?
#
loop_
_entity_poly.entity_id
_entity_poly.type
_entity_poly.pdbx_seq_one_letter_code
_entity_poly.pdbx_strand_id
1 'polypeptide(L)'
;MKSMRTILKYLVHENFLLKMKMDKRYLENVMTSGEAAMHAINQKKFGKTFYHLGPARDISVFEKVKDNRTDLESCEFILCTGLFDEHENDLDYYKNFLLKYVSKKLICTNPDLIVHRGNVEELCAGSVAKVFEELGGEVIYFGKPHKEVYDLCFDSNEKVLAIGDNLRTDIKGANNLKIDCIFISDGVHIKEFNSFSELNKLL
;
A
#
# COMPACT_ATOMS: atom_id res chain seq x y z
N MET A 1 6.68 22.64 -21.29
CA MET A 1 7.89 21.92 -20.82
C MET A 1 7.42 20.78 -19.95
N LYS A 2 7.40 19.53 -20.43
CA LYS A 2 7.03 18.37 -19.63
C LYS A 2 8.11 18.16 -18.56
N SER A 3 7.76 18.33 -17.29
CA SER A 3 8.61 17.91 -16.19
C SER A 3 8.80 16.39 -16.30
N MET A 4 10.01 15.98 -16.62
CA MET A 4 10.40 14.57 -16.60
C MET A 4 10.45 14.15 -15.10
N ARG A 5 9.35 13.65 -14.57
CA ARG A 5 9.39 12.92 -13.31
C ARG A 5 10.13 11.62 -13.59
N THR A 6 11.32 11.48 -13.03
CA THR A 6 12.04 10.20 -13.02
C THR A 6 11.32 9.28 -12.04
N ILE A 7 10.32 8.56 -12.53
CA ILE A 7 9.69 7.48 -11.79
C ILE A 7 10.75 6.40 -11.65
N LEU A 8 11.16 6.11 -10.43
CA LEU A 8 12.08 5.01 -10.13
C LEU A 8 11.36 3.68 -10.46
N LYS A 9 11.56 3.19 -11.69
CA LYS A 9 10.98 1.92 -12.14
C LYS A 9 11.56 0.77 -11.34
N TYR A 10 10.74 0.06 -10.61
CA TYR A 10 11.08 -1.25 -10.08
C TYR A 10 10.86 -2.32 -11.16
N LEU A 11 11.93 -2.81 -11.75
CA LEU A 11 11.97 -3.81 -12.83
C LEU A 11 11.14 -5.08 -12.57
N VAL A 12 10.89 -5.40 -11.31
CA VAL A 12 10.13 -6.61 -10.93
C VAL A 12 8.66 -6.49 -11.34
N HIS A 13 8.02 -5.35 -11.11
CA HIS A 13 6.61 -5.13 -11.47
C HIS A 13 6.42 -5.00 -12.97
N GLU A 14 7.37 -4.35 -13.67
CA GLU A 14 7.35 -4.25 -15.13
C GLU A 14 7.34 -5.63 -15.79
N ASN A 15 8.23 -6.52 -15.40
CA ASN A 15 8.28 -7.88 -15.93
C ASN A 15 7.01 -8.69 -15.67
N PHE A 16 6.40 -8.51 -14.49
CA PHE A 16 5.14 -9.17 -14.16
C PHE A 16 3.98 -8.68 -15.03
N LEU A 17 3.84 -7.37 -15.18
CA LEU A 17 2.81 -6.74 -16.02
C LEU A 17 2.97 -7.11 -17.51
N LEU A 18 4.20 -7.19 -18.00
CA LEU A 18 4.49 -7.67 -19.36
C LEU A 18 4.08 -9.13 -19.57
N LYS A 19 4.32 -10.01 -18.57
CA LYS A 19 3.82 -11.39 -18.61
C LYS A 19 2.29 -11.46 -18.65
N MET A 20 1.61 -10.51 -18.03
CA MET A 20 0.15 -10.33 -18.11
C MET A 20 -0.30 -9.68 -19.43
N LYS A 21 0.61 -9.48 -20.40
CA LYS A 21 0.35 -8.85 -21.70
C LYS A 21 -0.09 -7.37 -21.61
N MET A 22 0.31 -6.67 -20.56
CA MET A 22 0.10 -5.22 -20.50
C MET A 22 0.94 -4.53 -21.57
N ASP A 23 0.36 -3.57 -22.28
CA ASP A 23 1.07 -2.78 -23.28
C ASP A 23 2.15 -1.91 -22.61
N LYS A 24 3.37 -1.94 -23.15
CA LYS A 24 4.51 -1.17 -22.64
C LYS A 24 4.25 0.32 -22.46
N ARG A 25 3.35 0.90 -23.27
CA ARG A 25 2.97 2.32 -23.18
C ARG A 25 2.41 2.72 -21.83
N TYR A 26 1.80 1.77 -21.10
CA TYR A 26 1.22 2.03 -19.79
C TYR A 26 2.22 1.84 -18.64
N LEU A 27 3.31 1.10 -18.86
CA LEU A 27 4.29 0.79 -17.81
C LEU A 27 5.04 2.01 -17.28
N GLU A 28 5.16 3.05 -18.09
CA GLU A 28 5.83 4.31 -17.69
C GLU A 28 5.06 5.09 -16.63
N ASN A 29 3.76 4.79 -16.48
CA ASN A 29 2.84 5.49 -15.59
C ASN A 29 2.35 4.61 -14.42
N VAL A 30 3.04 3.49 -14.15
CA VAL A 30 2.70 2.63 -13.01
C VAL A 30 3.30 3.23 -11.73
N MET A 31 2.47 3.38 -10.72
CA MET A 31 2.85 3.74 -9.37
C MET A 31 2.23 2.74 -8.40
N THR A 32 3.07 2.05 -7.63
CA THR A 32 2.60 1.13 -6.60
C THR A 32 2.70 1.75 -5.22
N SER A 33 1.96 1.20 -4.26
CA SER A 33 2.03 1.59 -2.85
C SER A 33 3.44 1.40 -2.28
N GLY A 34 4.10 0.30 -2.64
CA GLY A 34 5.49 0.04 -2.27
C GLY A 34 6.46 1.08 -2.83
N GLU A 35 6.32 1.49 -4.10
CA GLU A 35 7.14 2.54 -4.70
C GLU A 35 6.94 3.90 -4.03
N ALA A 36 5.69 4.24 -3.70
CA ALA A 36 5.39 5.46 -2.97
C ALA A 36 6.05 5.48 -1.58
N ALA A 37 6.01 4.36 -0.85
CA ALA A 37 6.71 4.21 0.42
C ALA A 37 8.23 4.36 0.25
N MET A 38 8.82 3.67 -0.74
CA MET A 38 10.26 3.76 -1.02
C MET A 38 10.70 5.15 -1.43
N HIS A 39 9.88 5.90 -2.15
CA HIS A 39 10.16 7.30 -2.46
C HIS A 39 10.32 8.14 -1.17
N ALA A 40 9.40 7.99 -0.21
CA ALA A 40 9.47 8.71 1.06
C ALA A 40 10.65 8.25 1.94
N ILE A 41 10.95 6.94 1.97
CA ILE A 41 12.08 6.37 2.72
C ILE A 41 13.42 6.84 2.14
N ASN A 42 13.57 6.87 0.82
CA ASN A 42 14.79 7.41 0.16
C ASN A 42 15.02 8.90 0.46
N GLN A 43 13.95 9.66 0.71
CA GLN A 43 14.03 11.05 1.18
C GLN A 43 14.33 11.17 2.69
N LYS A 44 14.50 10.04 3.39
CA LYS A 44 14.76 9.97 4.85
C LYS A 44 13.69 10.65 5.70
N LYS A 45 12.44 10.66 5.25
CA LYS A 45 11.31 11.29 5.96
C LYS A 45 11.05 10.69 7.35
N PHE A 46 11.46 9.43 7.57
CA PHE A 46 11.17 8.67 8.79
C PHE A 46 12.43 8.26 9.56
N GLY A 47 13.61 8.67 9.10
CA GLY A 47 14.90 8.22 9.59
C GLY A 47 15.67 7.44 8.52
N LYS A 48 16.79 6.84 8.94
CA LYS A 48 17.69 6.10 8.05
C LYS A 48 17.53 4.58 8.21
N THR A 49 17.42 4.10 9.46
CA THR A 49 17.43 2.67 9.76
C THR A 49 16.03 2.13 10.02
N PHE A 50 15.76 0.93 9.53
CA PHE A 50 14.46 0.30 9.68
C PHE A 50 14.55 -1.18 10.02
N TYR A 51 13.51 -1.66 10.71
CA TYR A 51 13.21 -3.09 10.83
C TYR A 51 12.24 -3.50 9.74
N HIS A 52 12.53 -4.57 9.00
CA HIS A 52 11.59 -5.12 8.03
C HIS A 52 10.64 -6.11 8.69
N LEU A 53 9.35 -5.77 8.70
CA LEU A 53 8.25 -6.63 9.10
C LEU A 53 7.53 -7.11 7.85
N GLY A 54 7.64 -8.38 7.53
CA GLY A 54 7.07 -9.00 6.34
C GLY A 54 7.85 -10.22 5.89
N PRO A 55 7.39 -10.91 4.86
CA PRO A 55 8.00 -12.14 4.38
C PRO A 55 9.37 -11.85 3.73
N ALA A 56 10.27 -12.81 3.84
CA ALA A 56 11.63 -12.66 3.32
C ALA A 56 11.68 -12.38 1.81
N ARG A 57 10.69 -12.82 1.05
CA ARG A 57 10.56 -12.58 -0.40
C ARG A 57 10.38 -11.12 -0.78
N ASP A 58 9.96 -10.27 0.14
CA ASP A 58 9.67 -8.85 -0.13
C ASP A 58 10.93 -7.96 -0.11
N ILE A 59 12.13 -8.54 0.06
CA ILE A 59 13.40 -7.79 0.02
C ILE A 59 13.56 -6.95 -1.24
N SER A 60 12.99 -7.38 -2.35
CA SER A 60 13.00 -6.65 -3.62
C SER A 60 12.30 -5.28 -3.55
N VAL A 61 11.35 -5.10 -2.60
CA VAL A 61 10.64 -3.83 -2.39
C VAL A 61 11.62 -2.75 -1.91
N PHE A 62 12.58 -3.11 -1.06
CA PHE A 62 13.54 -2.18 -0.45
C PHE A 62 15.00 -2.48 -0.79
N GLU A 63 15.26 -3.19 -1.91
CA GLU A 63 16.61 -3.62 -2.35
C GLU A 63 17.64 -2.46 -2.34
N LYS A 64 17.23 -1.25 -2.74
CA LYS A 64 18.12 -0.08 -2.81
C LYS A 64 18.54 0.48 -1.44
N VAL A 65 17.81 0.14 -0.39
CA VAL A 65 18.05 0.59 0.98
C VAL A 65 18.24 -0.57 1.97
N LYS A 66 18.43 -1.80 1.47
CA LYS A 66 18.56 -3.02 2.29
C LYS A 66 19.63 -2.93 3.36
N ASP A 67 20.73 -2.21 3.08
CA ASP A 67 21.83 -2.03 4.01
C ASP A 67 21.49 -1.15 5.23
N ASN A 68 20.34 -0.47 5.19
CA ASN A 68 19.79 0.29 6.31
C ASN A 68 18.90 -0.56 7.22
N ARG A 69 18.70 -1.85 6.90
CA ARG A 69 17.93 -2.76 7.74
C ARG A 69 18.71 -3.11 9.00
N THR A 70 18.03 -3.06 10.13
CA THR A 70 18.59 -3.41 11.45
C THR A 70 17.56 -4.19 12.28
N ASP A 71 17.95 -4.55 13.50
CA ASP A 71 17.03 -5.17 14.47
C ASP A 71 15.93 -4.19 14.93
N LEU A 72 14.88 -4.75 15.54
CA LEU A 72 13.69 -3.99 15.95
C LEU A 72 13.98 -3.01 17.09
N GLU A 73 14.94 -3.31 17.96
CA GLU A 73 15.36 -2.45 19.07
C GLU A 73 16.05 -1.19 18.55
N SER A 74 16.94 -1.34 17.58
CA SER A 74 17.85 -0.29 17.07
C SER A 74 17.25 0.53 15.92
N CYS A 75 16.16 0.08 15.30
CA CYS A 75 15.58 0.77 14.16
C CYS A 75 14.92 2.10 14.53
N GLU A 76 14.91 3.05 13.60
CA GLU A 76 14.20 4.32 13.74
C GLU A 76 12.72 4.18 13.39
N PHE A 77 12.38 3.25 12.47
CA PHE A 77 11.00 2.94 12.11
C PHE A 77 10.85 1.47 11.69
N ILE A 78 9.58 1.00 11.62
CA ILE A 78 9.22 -0.33 11.17
C ILE A 78 8.69 -0.21 9.74
N LEU A 79 9.27 -0.95 8.80
CA LEU A 79 8.78 -1.08 7.42
C LEU A 79 7.95 -2.36 7.31
N CYS A 80 6.63 -2.21 7.25
CA CYS A 80 5.69 -3.32 7.14
C CYS A 80 5.28 -3.53 5.67
N THR A 81 5.72 -4.65 5.09
CA THR A 81 5.35 -5.07 3.73
C THR A 81 4.31 -6.18 3.72
N GLY A 82 4.14 -6.88 4.82
CA GLY A 82 3.23 -8.02 4.96
C GLY A 82 3.34 -8.69 6.31
N LEU A 83 2.89 -9.93 6.38
CA LEU A 83 3.03 -10.81 7.51
C LEU A 83 4.27 -11.70 7.34
N PHE A 84 4.82 -12.24 8.43
CA PHE A 84 5.84 -13.29 8.36
C PHE A 84 5.23 -14.59 7.82
N ASP A 85 5.98 -15.35 7.04
CA ASP A 85 5.50 -16.62 6.46
C ASP A 85 5.06 -17.63 7.55
N GLU A 86 5.70 -17.60 8.73
CA GLU A 86 5.38 -18.47 9.87
C GLU A 86 4.14 -18.01 10.66
N HIS A 87 3.64 -16.79 10.42
CA HIS A 87 2.53 -16.17 11.16
C HIS A 87 1.53 -15.48 10.24
N GLU A 88 1.25 -16.07 9.08
CA GLU A 88 0.40 -15.49 8.01
C GLU A 88 -1.03 -15.16 8.45
N ASN A 89 -1.57 -15.85 9.47
CA ASN A 89 -2.94 -15.68 9.93
C ASN A 89 -3.05 -15.46 11.46
N ASP A 90 -1.95 -15.09 12.12
CA ASP A 90 -1.88 -14.97 13.57
C ASP A 90 -1.70 -13.50 14.00
N LEU A 91 -2.79 -12.72 14.02
CA LEU A 91 -2.76 -11.32 14.46
C LEU A 91 -2.43 -11.16 15.95
N ASP A 92 -2.72 -12.17 16.80
CA ASP A 92 -2.35 -12.14 18.21
C ASP A 92 -0.83 -12.21 18.40
N TYR A 93 -0.12 -12.94 17.53
CA TYR A 93 1.33 -12.88 17.47
C TYR A 93 1.83 -11.44 17.28
N TYR A 94 1.30 -10.72 16.29
CA TYR A 94 1.73 -9.34 16.01
C TYR A 94 1.37 -8.37 17.13
N LYS A 95 0.23 -8.57 17.78
CA LYS A 95 -0.16 -7.81 18.95
C LYS A 95 0.87 -7.91 20.07
N ASN A 96 1.30 -9.12 20.39
CA ASN A 96 2.30 -9.36 21.43
C ASN A 96 3.69 -8.88 21.00
N PHE A 97 4.06 -9.14 19.74
CA PHE A 97 5.37 -8.79 19.17
C PHE A 97 5.59 -7.29 19.12
N LEU A 98 4.56 -6.51 18.73
CA LEU A 98 4.68 -5.06 18.49
C LEU A 98 4.39 -4.21 19.74
N LEU A 99 3.79 -4.76 20.79
CA LEU A 99 3.35 -4.01 21.98
C LEU A 99 4.44 -3.13 22.59
N LYS A 100 5.69 -3.60 22.62
CA LYS A 100 6.83 -2.88 23.20
C LYS A 100 7.38 -1.76 22.30
N TYR A 101 6.94 -1.69 21.04
CA TYR A 101 7.51 -0.82 20.02
C TYR A 101 6.54 0.24 19.50
N VAL A 102 5.45 0.48 20.21
CA VAL A 102 4.41 1.46 19.84
C VAL A 102 4.91 2.92 19.81
N SER A 103 6.07 3.19 20.40
CA SER A 103 6.75 4.49 20.29
C SER A 103 7.41 4.73 18.93
N LYS A 104 7.62 3.69 18.12
CA LYS A 104 8.18 3.78 16.78
C LYS A 104 7.05 4.05 15.79
N LYS A 105 7.41 4.58 14.61
CA LYS A 105 6.47 4.69 13.48
C LYS A 105 6.46 3.40 12.69
N LEU A 106 5.27 2.97 12.25
CA LEU A 106 5.11 1.86 11.33
C LEU A 106 4.74 2.41 9.94
N ILE A 107 5.55 2.10 8.94
CA ILE A 107 5.32 2.46 7.54
C ILE A 107 4.69 1.27 6.85
N CYS A 108 3.40 1.38 6.52
CA CYS A 108 2.64 0.33 5.86
C CYS A 108 2.66 0.52 4.34
N THR A 109 3.19 -0.46 3.61
CA THR A 109 3.32 -0.39 2.15
C THR A 109 2.11 -0.97 1.39
N ASN A 110 1.15 -1.56 2.09
CA ASN A 110 -0.09 -2.08 1.52
C ASN A 110 -1.24 -1.89 2.53
N PRO A 111 -2.12 -0.88 2.36
CA PRO A 111 -3.22 -0.60 3.28
C PRO A 111 -4.35 -1.64 3.28
N ASP A 112 -4.37 -2.54 2.30
CA ASP A 112 -5.41 -3.58 2.25
C ASP A 112 -5.32 -4.47 3.49
N LEU A 113 -6.49 -4.81 4.05
CA LEU A 113 -6.57 -5.72 5.20
C LEU A 113 -6.43 -7.16 4.74
N ILE A 114 -7.11 -7.49 3.64
CA ILE A 114 -7.17 -8.82 3.07
C ILE A 114 -7.04 -8.75 1.55
N VAL A 115 -6.62 -9.86 0.96
CA VAL A 115 -6.65 -10.09 -0.47
C VAL A 115 -7.20 -11.49 -0.75
N HIS A 116 -7.90 -11.66 -1.87
CA HIS A 116 -8.37 -12.96 -2.32
C HIS A 116 -7.43 -13.52 -3.39
N ARG A 117 -6.89 -14.71 -3.15
CA ARG A 117 -6.18 -15.51 -4.16
C ARG A 117 -7.01 -16.73 -4.50
N GLY A 118 -7.81 -16.62 -5.55
CA GLY A 118 -8.83 -17.59 -5.84
C GLY A 118 -9.89 -17.64 -4.74
N ASN A 119 -10.03 -18.78 -4.06
CA ASN A 119 -10.98 -18.95 -2.96
C ASN A 119 -10.35 -18.76 -1.57
N VAL A 120 -9.06 -18.42 -1.50
CA VAL A 120 -8.35 -18.24 -0.23
C VAL A 120 -8.28 -16.75 0.09
N GLU A 121 -8.70 -16.38 1.29
CA GLU A 121 -8.51 -15.05 1.87
C GLU A 121 -7.17 -15.03 2.62
N GLU A 122 -6.32 -14.05 2.30
CA GLU A 122 -5.03 -13.87 2.94
C GLU A 122 -4.98 -12.47 3.58
N LEU A 123 -4.40 -12.40 4.79
CA LEU A 123 -4.16 -11.12 5.47
C LEU A 123 -3.04 -10.34 4.78
N CYS A 124 -3.18 -9.02 4.74
CA CYS A 124 -2.20 -8.10 4.18
C CYS A 124 -1.53 -7.24 5.27
N ALA A 125 -0.52 -6.46 4.87
CA ALA A 125 0.20 -5.54 5.77
C ALA A 125 -0.73 -4.60 6.54
N GLY A 126 -1.85 -4.18 5.93
CA GLY A 126 -2.85 -3.33 6.57
C GLY A 126 -3.47 -3.95 7.81
N SER A 127 -3.61 -5.29 7.87
CA SER A 127 -4.10 -5.97 9.07
C SER A 127 -3.13 -5.86 10.24
N VAL A 128 -1.83 -5.98 9.99
CA VAL A 128 -0.79 -5.77 11.02
C VAL A 128 -0.71 -4.30 11.43
N ALA A 129 -0.81 -3.40 10.46
CA ALA A 129 -0.82 -1.96 10.71
C ALA A 129 -2.02 -1.56 11.60
N LYS A 130 -3.20 -2.12 11.36
CA LYS A 130 -4.39 -1.91 12.19
C LYS A 130 -4.18 -2.39 13.62
N VAL A 131 -3.61 -3.58 13.81
CA VAL A 131 -3.23 -4.08 15.15
C VAL A 131 -2.29 -3.10 15.85
N PHE A 132 -1.31 -2.54 15.12
CA PHE A 132 -0.38 -1.57 15.69
C PHE A 132 -1.06 -0.26 16.12
N GLU A 133 -2.03 0.24 15.34
CA GLU A 133 -2.87 1.40 15.73
C GLU A 133 -3.71 1.10 16.97
N GLU A 134 -4.32 -0.10 17.06
CA GLU A 134 -5.11 -0.53 18.22
C GLU A 134 -4.26 -0.61 19.51
N LEU A 135 -2.95 -0.83 19.39
CA LEU A 135 -1.98 -0.78 20.47
C LEU A 135 -1.56 0.66 20.85
N GLY A 136 -2.00 1.67 20.08
CA GLY A 136 -1.65 3.08 20.25
C GLY A 136 -0.42 3.53 19.47
N GLY A 137 0.05 2.73 18.51
CA GLY A 137 1.18 3.07 17.64
C GLY A 137 0.78 4.02 16.49
N GLU A 138 1.74 4.80 15.98
CA GLU A 138 1.56 5.66 14.82
C GLU A 138 1.84 4.88 13.53
N VAL A 139 0.84 4.83 12.61
CA VAL A 139 0.99 4.21 11.30
C VAL A 139 0.96 5.27 10.20
N ILE A 140 1.86 5.14 9.23
CA ILE A 140 1.86 5.93 8.00
C ILE A 140 1.61 4.97 6.84
N TYR A 141 0.47 5.16 6.18
CA TYR A 141 0.02 4.31 5.09
C TYR A 141 0.46 4.85 3.74
N PHE A 142 0.99 3.97 2.89
CA PHE A 142 1.23 4.22 1.48
C PHE A 142 0.32 3.33 0.64
N GLY A 143 -0.42 3.95 -0.27
CA GLY A 143 -1.42 3.28 -1.09
C GLY A 143 -2.80 3.95 -0.98
N LYS A 144 -3.70 3.58 -1.85
CA LYS A 144 -5.10 4.05 -1.83
C LYS A 144 -5.78 3.62 -0.53
N PRO A 145 -6.60 4.43 0.11
CA PRO A 145 -7.11 5.76 -0.28
C PRO A 145 -6.26 6.95 0.21
N HIS A 146 -5.02 6.73 0.66
CA HIS A 146 -4.18 7.75 1.29
C HIS A 146 -3.52 8.66 0.26
N LYS A 147 -3.41 9.94 0.61
CA LYS A 147 -2.98 11.01 -0.30
C LYS A 147 -1.55 10.83 -0.84
N GLU A 148 -0.69 10.21 -0.06
CA GLU A 148 0.75 10.07 -0.33
C GLU A 148 1.06 9.41 -1.67
N VAL A 149 0.26 8.43 -2.11
CA VAL A 149 0.42 7.78 -3.40
C VAL A 149 -0.04 8.68 -4.54
N TYR A 150 -1.13 9.41 -4.35
CA TYR A 150 -1.68 10.28 -5.39
C TYR A 150 -0.80 11.49 -5.68
N ASP A 151 -0.13 12.05 -4.67
CA ASP A 151 0.82 13.17 -4.83
C ASP A 151 2.01 12.81 -5.75
N LEU A 152 2.25 11.52 -5.97
CA LEU A 152 3.26 11.02 -6.89
C LEU A 152 2.71 10.71 -8.28
N CYS A 153 1.39 10.62 -8.45
CA CYS A 153 0.75 10.23 -9.70
C CYS A 153 0.43 11.43 -10.60
N PHE A 154 -0.05 12.54 -10.02
CA PHE A 154 -0.49 13.72 -10.78
C PHE A 154 -0.32 15.01 -9.98
N ASP A 155 -0.32 16.15 -10.67
CA ASP A 155 -0.29 17.48 -10.06
C ASP A 155 -1.72 17.96 -9.71
N SER A 156 -1.85 18.74 -8.64
CA SER A 156 -3.16 19.20 -8.12
C SER A 156 -3.99 20.05 -9.10
N ASN A 157 -3.37 20.56 -10.17
CA ASN A 157 -4.03 21.34 -11.23
C ASN A 157 -4.41 20.51 -12.47
N GLU A 158 -4.10 19.21 -12.46
CA GLU A 158 -4.47 18.30 -13.56
C GLU A 158 -5.92 17.85 -13.42
N LYS A 159 -6.60 17.69 -14.56
CA LYS A 159 -7.91 17.03 -14.60
C LYS A 159 -7.69 15.51 -14.58
N VAL A 160 -8.15 14.89 -13.53
CA VAL A 160 -7.97 13.46 -13.30
C VAL A 160 -9.32 12.77 -13.21
N LEU A 161 -9.42 11.58 -13.80
CA LEU A 161 -10.54 10.66 -13.63
C LEU A 161 -10.01 9.37 -12.99
N ALA A 162 -10.50 9.06 -11.81
CA ALA A 162 -10.21 7.78 -11.18
C ALA A 162 -11.12 6.68 -11.74
N ILE A 163 -10.61 5.48 -11.90
CA ILE A 163 -11.39 4.30 -12.31
C ILE A 163 -10.99 3.15 -11.38
N GLY A 164 -11.95 2.52 -10.72
CA GLY A 164 -11.67 1.42 -9.81
C GLY A 164 -12.90 0.66 -9.35
N ASP A 165 -12.68 -0.47 -8.72
CA ASP A 165 -13.73 -1.40 -8.28
C ASP A 165 -13.82 -1.54 -6.76
N ASN A 166 -12.93 -0.89 -6.02
CA ASN A 166 -12.90 -0.99 -4.57
C ASN A 166 -13.41 0.31 -3.92
N LEU A 167 -14.55 0.20 -3.24
CA LEU A 167 -15.19 1.32 -2.53
C LEU A 167 -14.30 1.90 -1.42
N ARG A 168 -13.52 1.04 -0.75
CA ARG A 168 -12.71 1.42 0.42
C ARG A 168 -11.36 2.03 0.06
N THR A 169 -10.89 1.80 -1.16
CA THR A 169 -9.59 2.31 -1.64
C THR A 169 -9.76 3.26 -2.83
N ASP A 170 -10.25 2.79 -3.97
CA ASP A 170 -10.35 3.59 -5.19
C ASP A 170 -11.34 4.76 -5.04
N ILE A 171 -12.59 4.43 -4.68
CA ILE A 171 -13.66 5.42 -4.62
C ILE A 171 -13.44 6.36 -3.42
N LYS A 172 -13.12 5.80 -2.25
CA LYS A 172 -12.77 6.61 -1.08
C LYS A 172 -11.60 7.54 -1.34
N GLY A 173 -10.57 7.08 -2.07
CA GLY A 173 -9.41 7.88 -2.43
C GLY A 173 -9.80 9.03 -3.37
N ALA A 174 -10.61 8.77 -4.39
CA ALA A 174 -11.14 9.79 -5.30
C ALA A 174 -11.97 10.84 -4.54
N ASN A 175 -12.86 10.39 -3.66
CA ASN A 175 -13.70 11.27 -2.83
C ASN A 175 -12.85 12.15 -1.90
N ASN A 176 -11.83 11.58 -1.23
CA ASN A 176 -10.92 12.33 -0.37
C ASN A 176 -10.19 13.45 -1.11
N LEU A 177 -9.87 13.22 -2.39
CA LEU A 177 -9.16 14.17 -3.26
C LEU A 177 -10.11 15.08 -4.05
N LYS A 178 -11.43 14.84 -3.98
CA LYS A 178 -12.46 15.57 -4.74
C LYS A 178 -12.23 15.50 -6.25
N ILE A 179 -11.83 14.34 -6.76
CA ILE A 179 -11.70 14.06 -8.19
C ILE A 179 -12.83 13.16 -8.65
N ASP A 180 -13.20 13.29 -9.92
CA ASP A 180 -14.24 12.46 -10.54
C ASP A 180 -13.81 10.99 -10.56
N CYS A 181 -14.79 10.08 -10.41
CA CYS A 181 -14.49 8.65 -10.46
C CYS A 181 -15.58 7.85 -11.21
N ILE A 182 -15.13 6.73 -11.81
CA ILE A 182 -15.96 5.68 -12.37
C ILE A 182 -15.81 4.45 -11.49
N PHE A 183 -16.93 4.00 -10.91
CA PHE A 183 -16.97 2.76 -10.15
C PHE A 183 -17.25 1.58 -11.06
N ILE A 184 -16.42 0.55 -11.01
CA ILE A 184 -16.60 -0.71 -11.71
C ILE A 184 -17.36 -1.66 -10.78
N SER A 185 -18.65 -1.84 -11.05
CA SER A 185 -19.60 -2.50 -10.13
C SER A 185 -19.47 -4.01 -10.05
N ASP A 186 -18.88 -4.66 -11.05
CA ASP A 186 -18.67 -6.11 -11.10
C ASP A 186 -17.29 -6.56 -10.60
N GLY A 187 -16.63 -5.70 -9.81
CA GLY A 187 -15.34 -5.97 -9.15
C GLY A 187 -15.49 -6.58 -7.74
N VAL A 188 -14.57 -6.23 -6.85
CA VAL A 188 -14.42 -6.85 -5.51
C VAL A 188 -15.65 -6.74 -4.61
N HIS A 189 -16.50 -5.75 -4.83
CA HIS A 189 -17.71 -5.50 -4.03
C HIS A 189 -19.01 -6.01 -4.68
N ILE A 190 -18.94 -6.82 -5.75
CA ILE A 190 -20.13 -7.29 -6.47
C ILE A 190 -21.19 -7.97 -5.60
N LYS A 191 -20.78 -8.57 -4.49
CA LYS A 191 -21.67 -9.26 -3.54
C LYS A 191 -22.18 -8.38 -2.40
N GLU A 192 -21.70 -7.14 -2.28
CA GLU A 192 -22.06 -6.25 -1.18
C GLU A 192 -23.31 -5.41 -1.46
N PHE A 193 -23.81 -5.39 -2.72
CA PHE A 193 -25.03 -4.69 -3.09
C PHE A 193 -25.76 -5.40 -4.25
N ASN A 194 -27.09 -5.35 -4.21
CA ASN A 194 -27.96 -5.96 -5.23
C ASN A 194 -28.70 -4.89 -6.05
N SER A 195 -28.55 -3.60 -5.71
CA SER A 195 -29.23 -2.50 -6.38
C SER A 195 -28.45 -1.20 -6.29
N PHE A 196 -28.72 -0.25 -7.20
CA PHE A 196 -28.20 1.10 -7.13
C PHE A 196 -28.53 1.82 -5.81
N SER A 197 -29.68 1.51 -5.20
CA SER A 197 -30.08 2.08 -3.91
C SER A 197 -29.20 1.59 -2.78
N GLU A 198 -28.77 0.33 -2.81
CA GLU A 198 -27.82 -0.23 -1.83
C GLU A 198 -26.42 0.33 -2.05
N LEU A 199 -25.96 0.38 -3.30
CA LEU A 199 -24.67 0.96 -3.67
C LEU A 199 -24.56 2.42 -3.19
N ASN A 200 -25.60 3.24 -3.39
CA ASN A 200 -25.60 4.63 -2.97
C ASN A 200 -25.49 4.83 -1.43
N LYS A 201 -25.75 3.80 -0.62
CA LYS A 201 -25.53 3.85 0.83
C LYS A 201 -24.09 3.55 1.22
N LEU A 202 -23.31 2.93 0.31
CA LEU A 202 -21.91 2.60 0.51
C LEU A 202 -20.96 3.69 -0.01
N LEU A 203 -21.43 4.52 -0.96
CA LEU A 203 -20.72 5.67 -1.53
C LEU A 203 -20.84 6.89 -0.63
#